data_07595c8bf9bc77aa3013d7fa89f42abb
#
_entry.id   07595c8bf9bc77aa3013d7fa89f42abb
#
_cell.length_a   1.000
_cell.length_b   1.000
_cell.length_c   1.000
_cell.angle_alpha   90.00
_cell.angle_beta   90.00
_cell.angle_gamma   90.00
#
_symmetry.space_group_name_H-M   'P 1'
#
loop_
_entity.id
_entity.type
_entity.pdbx_description
1 polymer ?
#
loop_
_entity_poly.entity_id
_entity_poly.type
_entity_poly.pdbx_seq_one_letter_code
_entity_poly.pdbx_strand_id
1 'polypeptide(L)'
;DEFRPDITPLINGLPLAFIEVKKPNNKGGIKAEYDRMLMRVKNKKFRRFINLTQIMVFSNNSEYDDTEAVPLEGAFYSTISYEKLFFSHFREEDEKLLTSVPEKDEAVENFILTDNNLSSIKYSPEYVTNSSPVSPTNRIITSLFSFERILTFLKYAIAYVERTDENGITHLEKHLMRYPQFFATKAIENKLNAGVKNGIIWHTQGSGKTALAYYNVRYLTDYYQKHGTIAKFYFIVDRLDLLTQAANEFRARGLHVEEINSKEDFIKNIHSTGTVNNTGKPTITVVNIQKFSKESIAKQSDYAVNVQRIYFLDEAHRSYKPTGSFLANLLSSDREAVMIALTGTPLIGTIYDDDGTPIAGKKYDSKSVFGNYIHKYYYNRSIADGYTLKLIREGIETTYKKKLQKALEEIEMLKGSLDKKEMYAHPKYVSALVEYITDDFRKSRIAMNDESIGGMIVCDSSEQARAIFEELKSYPYSAALILHDADDKETRKDNIDAFKKGTIDFLVVYNMLLTGFDAPRLKKLYLGRVIKDHNLLQ
;
A
#
# COMPACT_ATOMS: atom_id res chain seq x y z
N ASP A 1 -23.07 -22.58 -20.47
CA ASP A 1 -23.44 -21.21 -20.18
C ASP A 1 -22.79 -20.29 -21.22
N GLU A 2 -23.57 -19.40 -21.81
CA GLU A 2 -23.07 -18.28 -22.57
C GLU A 2 -22.76 -17.14 -21.60
N PHE A 3 -21.57 -16.57 -21.73
CA PHE A 3 -21.21 -15.39 -20.97
C PHE A 3 -21.67 -14.16 -21.75
N ARG A 4 -22.66 -13.46 -21.23
CA ARG A 4 -23.16 -12.19 -21.74
C ARG A 4 -23.07 -11.15 -20.63
N PRO A 5 -22.09 -10.25 -20.67
CA PRO A 5 -22.07 -9.10 -19.75
C PRO A 5 -23.32 -8.23 -19.93
N ASP A 6 -23.79 -7.63 -18.85
CA ASP A 6 -24.95 -6.74 -18.89
C ASP A 6 -24.70 -5.53 -19.81
N ILE A 7 -23.50 -4.91 -19.69
CA ILE A 7 -23.07 -3.79 -20.54
C ILE A 7 -21.64 -4.03 -21.01
N THR A 8 -21.39 -3.88 -22.32
CA THR A 8 -20.05 -4.01 -22.90
C THR A 8 -19.69 -2.76 -23.69
N PRO A 9 -18.92 -1.81 -23.08
CA PRO A 9 -18.38 -0.68 -23.83
C PRO A 9 -17.37 -1.14 -24.88
N LEU A 10 -17.55 -0.66 -26.10
CA LEU A 10 -16.66 -0.95 -27.22
C LEU A 10 -15.80 0.27 -27.53
N ILE A 11 -14.49 0.09 -27.62
CA ILE A 11 -13.55 1.12 -28.04
C ILE A 11 -12.95 0.67 -29.38
N ASN A 12 -13.27 1.39 -30.43
CA ASN A 12 -12.94 1.00 -31.82
C ASN A 12 -13.36 -0.45 -32.15
N GLY A 13 -14.53 -0.87 -31.68
CA GLY A 13 -15.06 -2.22 -31.88
C GLY A 13 -14.46 -3.31 -30.96
N LEU A 14 -13.51 -2.97 -30.10
CA LEU A 14 -12.90 -3.91 -29.14
C LEU A 14 -13.61 -3.88 -27.78
N PRO A 15 -14.02 -5.02 -27.21
CA PRO A 15 -14.65 -5.12 -25.89
C PRO A 15 -13.60 -5.00 -24.78
N LEU A 16 -13.05 -3.80 -24.59
CA LEU A 16 -11.97 -3.55 -23.62
C LEU A 16 -12.46 -3.44 -22.18
N ALA A 17 -13.78 -3.32 -21.99
CA ALA A 17 -14.38 -3.30 -20.66
C ALA A 17 -15.76 -3.97 -20.68
N PHE A 18 -16.22 -4.39 -19.50
CA PHE A 18 -17.62 -4.75 -19.30
C PHE A 18 -18.09 -4.38 -17.89
N ILE A 19 -19.42 -4.35 -17.74
CA ILE A 19 -20.08 -4.01 -16.48
C ILE A 19 -21.13 -5.07 -16.21
N GLU A 20 -21.10 -5.64 -15.01
CA GLU A 20 -22.11 -6.56 -14.48
C GLU A 20 -22.88 -5.88 -13.37
N VAL A 21 -24.20 -5.83 -13.49
CA VAL A 21 -25.08 -5.19 -12.51
C VAL A 21 -25.98 -6.24 -11.86
N LYS A 22 -26.12 -6.16 -10.56
CA LYS A 22 -27.02 -7.03 -9.78
C LYS A 22 -28.06 -6.19 -9.03
N LYS A 23 -29.20 -6.80 -8.75
CA LYS A 23 -30.24 -6.16 -7.95
C LYS A 23 -29.77 -6.00 -6.51
N PRO A 24 -30.04 -4.86 -5.83
CA PRO A 24 -29.61 -4.63 -4.46
C PRO A 24 -30.06 -5.70 -3.46
N ASN A 25 -31.26 -6.26 -3.65
CA ASN A 25 -31.86 -7.26 -2.77
C ASN A 25 -31.55 -8.71 -3.16
N ASN A 26 -30.56 -8.95 -4.02
CA ASN A 26 -30.15 -10.31 -4.37
C ASN A 26 -29.33 -10.93 -3.24
N LYS A 27 -29.83 -12.00 -2.62
CA LYS A 27 -29.18 -12.72 -1.50
C LYS A 27 -27.75 -13.18 -1.79
N GLY A 28 -27.39 -13.40 -3.05
CA GLY A 28 -26.04 -13.77 -3.45
C GLY A 28 -25.09 -12.57 -3.65
N GLY A 29 -25.66 -11.38 -3.84
CA GLY A 29 -24.94 -10.13 -4.02
C GLY A 29 -23.78 -10.18 -5.02
N ILE A 30 -22.81 -9.35 -4.80
CA ILE A 30 -21.53 -9.30 -5.56
C ILE A 30 -20.68 -10.55 -5.33
N LYS A 31 -20.81 -11.21 -4.18
CA LYS A 31 -20.06 -12.44 -3.87
C LYS A 31 -20.37 -13.56 -4.87
N ALA A 32 -21.63 -13.77 -5.19
CA ALA A 32 -22.02 -14.79 -6.17
C ALA A 32 -21.47 -14.49 -7.56
N GLU A 33 -21.39 -13.22 -7.93
CA GLU A 33 -20.78 -12.81 -9.20
C GLU A 33 -19.26 -12.97 -9.21
N TYR A 34 -18.62 -12.68 -8.10
CA TYR A 34 -17.18 -12.96 -7.90
C TYR A 34 -16.87 -14.44 -8.13
N ASP A 35 -17.61 -15.34 -7.47
CA ASP A 35 -17.42 -16.79 -7.59
C ASP A 35 -17.70 -17.28 -9.02
N ARG A 36 -18.73 -16.74 -9.67
CA ARG A 36 -19.04 -17.01 -11.09
C ARG A 36 -17.93 -16.56 -12.02
N MET A 37 -17.40 -15.36 -11.80
CA MET A 37 -16.29 -14.86 -12.61
C MET A 37 -15.02 -15.67 -12.43
N LEU A 38 -14.69 -16.14 -11.22
CA LEU A 38 -13.56 -17.05 -11.02
C LEU A 38 -13.70 -18.35 -11.82
N MET A 39 -14.92 -18.91 -11.92
CA MET A 39 -15.17 -20.07 -12.78
C MET A 39 -15.01 -19.73 -14.25
N ARG A 40 -15.51 -18.57 -14.71
CA ARG A 40 -15.39 -18.12 -16.10
C ARG A 40 -13.92 -17.86 -16.50
N VAL A 41 -13.11 -17.29 -15.61
CA VAL A 41 -11.68 -17.07 -15.83
C VAL A 41 -10.94 -18.39 -16.10
N LYS A 42 -11.30 -19.45 -15.39
CA LYS A 42 -10.71 -20.79 -15.56
C LYS A 42 -11.21 -21.52 -16.83
N ASN A 43 -12.34 -21.10 -17.39
CA ASN A 43 -12.95 -21.75 -18.54
C ASN A 43 -12.28 -21.31 -19.86
N LYS A 44 -11.67 -22.27 -20.56
CA LYS A 44 -10.99 -22.04 -21.84
C LYS A 44 -11.89 -21.41 -22.92
N LYS A 45 -13.22 -21.67 -22.88
CA LYS A 45 -14.20 -21.10 -23.83
C LYS A 45 -14.22 -19.57 -23.79
N PHE A 46 -14.07 -18.97 -22.62
CA PHE A 46 -14.16 -17.51 -22.43
C PHE A 46 -12.80 -16.81 -22.45
N ARG A 47 -11.71 -17.56 -22.52
CA ARG A 47 -10.34 -17.04 -22.39
C ARG A 47 -10.04 -15.88 -23.34
N ARG A 48 -10.49 -15.97 -24.59
CA ARG A 48 -10.23 -14.91 -25.58
C ARG A 48 -10.89 -13.59 -25.20
N PHE A 49 -12.18 -13.63 -24.84
CA PHE A 49 -12.91 -12.44 -24.40
C PHE A 49 -12.31 -11.85 -23.12
N ILE A 50 -12.04 -12.70 -22.14
CA ILE A 50 -11.47 -12.32 -20.85
C ILE A 50 -10.07 -11.68 -21.02
N ASN A 51 -9.23 -12.20 -21.90
CA ASN A 51 -7.90 -11.63 -22.16
C ASN A 51 -7.96 -10.28 -22.87
N LEU A 52 -8.96 -10.04 -23.70
CA LEU A 52 -9.17 -8.75 -24.36
C LEU A 52 -9.69 -7.69 -23.39
N THR A 53 -10.50 -8.10 -22.43
CA THR A 53 -11.05 -7.20 -21.41
C THR A 53 -9.96 -6.67 -20.50
N GLN A 54 -9.88 -5.37 -20.33
CA GLN A 54 -8.90 -4.70 -19.49
C GLN A 54 -9.49 -4.25 -18.16
N ILE A 55 -10.74 -3.77 -18.18
CA ILE A 55 -11.43 -3.25 -16.99
C ILE A 55 -12.79 -3.94 -16.88
N MET A 56 -13.10 -4.39 -15.68
CA MET A 56 -14.40 -4.96 -15.32
C MET A 56 -15.00 -4.14 -14.19
N VAL A 57 -16.30 -3.92 -14.23
CA VAL A 57 -17.05 -3.29 -13.14
C VAL A 57 -18.14 -4.24 -12.67
N PHE A 58 -18.31 -4.34 -11.37
CA PHE A 58 -19.33 -5.14 -10.71
C PHE A 58 -20.08 -4.27 -9.70
N SER A 59 -21.39 -4.21 -9.80
CA SER A 59 -22.19 -3.38 -8.90
C SER A 59 -23.55 -4.02 -8.60
N ASN A 60 -23.99 -3.93 -7.34
CA ASN A 60 -25.37 -4.19 -6.97
C ASN A 60 -26.13 -2.90 -6.60
N ASN A 61 -25.59 -1.75 -6.95
CA ASN A 61 -26.15 -0.43 -6.68
C ASN A 61 -26.37 -0.12 -5.19
N SER A 62 -25.71 -0.85 -4.29
CA SER A 62 -25.65 -0.55 -2.86
C SER A 62 -24.41 0.31 -2.55
N GLU A 63 -24.48 1.09 -1.47
CA GLU A 63 -23.27 1.73 -0.94
C GLU A 63 -22.35 0.67 -0.36
N TYR A 64 -21.05 0.93 -0.47
CA TYR A 64 -20.06 0.06 0.15
C TYR A 64 -20.05 0.29 1.67
N ASP A 65 -20.24 -0.78 2.42
CA ASP A 65 -20.15 -0.77 3.88
C ASP A 65 -18.93 -1.62 4.31
N ASP A 66 -17.97 -0.98 4.96
CA ASP A 66 -16.76 -1.60 5.48
C ASP A 66 -16.96 -2.24 6.87
N THR A 67 -18.11 -2.04 7.49
CA THR A 67 -18.41 -2.57 8.84
C THR A 67 -18.84 -4.03 8.82
N GLU A 68 -19.32 -4.52 7.68
CA GLU A 68 -19.76 -5.89 7.50
C GLU A 68 -18.70 -6.74 6.81
N ALA A 69 -18.36 -7.86 7.41
CA ALA A 69 -17.39 -8.80 6.85
C ALA A 69 -17.92 -9.56 5.61
N VAL A 70 -19.23 -9.65 5.46
CA VAL A 70 -19.94 -10.35 4.36
C VAL A 70 -21.44 -9.96 4.42
N PRO A 71 -22.15 -9.71 3.32
CA PRO A 71 -21.74 -9.89 1.93
C PRO A 71 -20.99 -8.68 1.36
N LEU A 72 -20.20 -8.93 0.31
CA LEU A 72 -19.56 -7.86 -0.42
C LEU A 72 -20.62 -7.10 -1.21
N GLU A 73 -20.97 -5.90 -0.80
CA GLU A 73 -21.93 -5.02 -1.45
C GLU A 73 -21.27 -3.72 -1.91
N GLY A 74 -21.73 -3.15 -3.01
CA GLY A 74 -21.20 -1.90 -3.52
C GLY A 74 -20.94 -1.91 -5.02
N ALA A 75 -20.09 -0.97 -5.45
CA ALA A 75 -19.60 -0.85 -6.80
C ALA A 75 -18.08 -0.97 -6.82
N PHE A 76 -17.58 -1.94 -7.58
CA PHE A 76 -16.18 -2.33 -7.62
C PHE A 76 -15.67 -2.36 -9.06
N TYR A 77 -14.39 -2.05 -9.22
CA TYR A 77 -13.68 -2.28 -10.45
C TYR A 77 -12.59 -3.34 -10.27
N SER A 78 -12.24 -3.99 -11.34
CA SER A 78 -11.31 -5.11 -11.34
C SER A 78 -10.61 -5.26 -12.67
N THR A 79 -9.58 -6.09 -12.67
CA THR A 79 -9.01 -6.69 -13.87
C THR A 79 -8.67 -8.14 -13.58
N ILE A 80 -8.42 -8.93 -14.61
CA ILE A 80 -8.05 -10.33 -14.43
C ILE A 80 -6.55 -10.40 -14.18
N SER A 81 -6.19 -11.02 -13.09
CA SER A 81 -4.82 -11.25 -12.70
C SER A 81 -4.53 -12.75 -12.67
N TYR A 82 -4.15 -13.30 -13.83
CA TYR A 82 -3.93 -14.73 -14.01
C TYR A 82 -5.21 -15.53 -13.66
N GLU A 83 -5.23 -16.31 -12.58
CA GLU A 83 -6.41 -17.02 -12.09
C GLU A 83 -7.10 -16.33 -10.90
N LYS A 84 -6.68 -15.10 -10.58
CA LYS A 84 -7.16 -14.32 -9.44
C LYS A 84 -7.99 -13.12 -9.91
N LEU A 85 -8.91 -12.73 -9.05
CA LEU A 85 -9.76 -11.57 -9.25
C LEU A 85 -9.74 -10.75 -7.96
N PHE A 86 -9.47 -9.46 -8.08
CA PHE A 86 -9.47 -8.54 -6.94
C PHE A 86 -10.48 -7.43 -7.19
N PHE A 87 -11.49 -7.35 -6.34
CA PHE A 87 -12.44 -6.26 -6.37
C PHE A 87 -11.88 -5.06 -5.60
N SER A 88 -11.76 -3.94 -6.29
CA SER A 88 -11.30 -2.68 -5.71
C SER A 88 -12.45 -1.70 -5.66
N HIS A 89 -12.70 -1.12 -4.49
CA HIS A 89 -13.66 -0.03 -4.37
C HIS A 89 -13.13 1.22 -5.09
N PHE A 90 -14.00 1.92 -5.82
CA PHE A 90 -13.65 3.18 -6.48
C PHE A 90 -14.42 4.34 -5.84
N ARG A 91 -13.67 5.30 -5.33
CA ARG A 91 -14.23 6.56 -4.82
C ARG A 91 -13.78 7.70 -5.72
N GLU A 92 -14.75 8.46 -6.26
CA GLU A 92 -14.45 9.65 -7.06
C GLU A 92 -14.00 10.80 -6.14
N GLU A 93 -12.90 11.48 -6.50
CA GLU A 93 -12.38 12.64 -5.78
C GLU A 93 -12.65 13.95 -6.52
N ASP A 94 -13.03 13.88 -7.80
CA ASP A 94 -13.48 15.04 -8.58
C ASP A 94 -15.01 15.14 -8.57
N GLU A 95 -15.55 15.83 -7.56
CA GLU A 95 -16.99 16.03 -7.42
C GLU A 95 -17.62 16.75 -8.63
N LYS A 96 -16.84 17.56 -9.35
CA LYS A 96 -17.34 18.27 -10.55
C LYS A 96 -17.68 17.29 -11.66
N LEU A 97 -16.93 16.21 -11.79
CA LEU A 97 -17.22 15.19 -12.79
C LEU A 97 -18.59 14.58 -12.56
N LEU A 98 -18.95 14.28 -11.32
CA LEU A 98 -20.25 13.69 -10.97
C LEU A 98 -21.42 14.67 -11.18
N THR A 99 -21.19 15.96 -10.99
CA THR A 99 -22.20 17.01 -11.19
C THR A 99 -22.31 17.47 -12.65
N SER A 100 -21.34 17.12 -13.49
CA SER A 100 -21.34 17.47 -14.91
C SER A 100 -22.05 16.46 -15.82
N VAL A 101 -22.70 15.45 -15.26
CA VAL A 101 -23.46 14.46 -16.02
C VAL A 101 -24.59 15.16 -16.78
N PRO A 102 -24.69 15.00 -18.11
CA PRO A 102 -25.75 15.62 -18.89
C PRO A 102 -27.12 15.20 -18.38
N GLU A 103 -28.08 16.13 -18.44
CA GLU A 103 -29.48 15.77 -18.23
C GLU A 103 -29.90 14.67 -19.22
N LYS A 104 -30.79 13.78 -18.77
CA LYS A 104 -31.31 12.72 -19.60
C LYS A 104 -32.08 13.32 -20.77
N ASP A 105 -31.82 12.83 -21.95
CA ASP A 105 -32.68 13.07 -23.10
C ASP A 105 -33.98 12.27 -22.93
N GLU A 106 -35.07 12.95 -22.60
CA GLU A 106 -36.36 12.33 -22.31
C GLU A 106 -36.93 11.60 -23.53
N ALA A 107 -36.64 12.06 -24.74
CA ALA A 107 -37.09 11.38 -25.98
C ALA A 107 -36.38 10.06 -26.16
N VAL A 108 -35.06 10.02 -25.89
CA VAL A 108 -34.25 8.80 -25.93
C VAL A 108 -34.68 7.84 -24.82
N GLU A 109 -34.90 8.32 -23.61
CA GLU A 109 -35.39 7.50 -22.49
C GLU A 109 -36.73 6.85 -22.83
N ASN A 110 -37.70 7.62 -23.30
CA ASN A 110 -39.02 7.13 -23.70
C ASN A 110 -38.93 6.12 -24.84
N PHE A 111 -38.09 6.37 -25.84
CA PHE A 111 -37.85 5.43 -26.94
C PHE A 111 -37.32 4.09 -26.41
N ILE A 112 -36.30 4.11 -25.58
CA ILE A 112 -35.69 2.88 -25.02
C ILE A 112 -36.70 2.11 -24.17
N LEU A 113 -37.45 2.79 -23.30
CA LEU A 113 -38.46 2.15 -22.46
C LEU A 113 -39.61 1.56 -23.28
N THR A 114 -40.03 2.22 -24.33
CA THR A 114 -41.09 1.73 -25.22
C THR A 114 -40.63 0.52 -26.03
N ASP A 115 -39.44 0.59 -26.60
CA ASP A 115 -38.85 -0.50 -27.40
C ASP A 115 -38.69 -1.79 -26.59
N ASN A 116 -38.41 -1.66 -25.29
CA ASN A 116 -38.27 -2.78 -24.36
C ASN A 116 -39.56 -3.16 -23.59
N ASN A 117 -40.70 -2.56 -23.90
CA ASN A 117 -41.98 -2.75 -23.20
C ASN A 117 -41.91 -2.42 -21.70
N LEU A 118 -41.08 -1.44 -21.32
CA LEU A 118 -40.83 -1.04 -19.94
C LEU A 118 -41.39 0.35 -19.61
N SER A 119 -42.24 0.96 -20.45
CA SER A 119 -42.76 2.31 -20.23
C SER A 119 -43.50 2.46 -18.88
N SER A 120 -44.08 1.38 -18.36
CA SER A 120 -44.81 1.38 -17.07
C SER A 120 -43.90 1.56 -15.86
N ILE A 121 -42.61 1.28 -15.96
CA ILE A 121 -41.70 1.41 -14.80
C ILE A 121 -41.13 2.82 -14.64
N LYS A 122 -41.29 3.69 -15.63
CA LYS A 122 -40.64 5.03 -15.66
C LYS A 122 -40.82 5.84 -14.36
N TYR A 123 -41.96 5.69 -13.73
CA TYR A 123 -42.32 6.43 -12.51
C TYR A 123 -42.25 5.59 -11.24
N SER A 124 -41.73 4.35 -11.33
CA SER A 124 -41.55 3.54 -10.12
C SER A 124 -40.43 4.11 -9.25
N PRO A 125 -40.54 4.01 -7.91
CA PRO A 125 -39.50 4.50 -7.00
C PRO A 125 -38.11 3.88 -7.32
N GLU A 126 -38.06 2.60 -7.67
CA GLU A 126 -36.85 1.89 -8.01
C GLU A 126 -36.19 2.47 -9.27
N TYR A 127 -36.98 2.74 -10.31
CA TYR A 127 -36.45 3.32 -11.54
C TYR A 127 -35.90 4.72 -11.30
N VAL A 128 -36.63 5.57 -10.57
CA VAL A 128 -36.19 6.92 -10.22
C VAL A 128 -34.88 6.88 -9.43
N THR A 129 -34.80 6.03 -8.40
CA THR A 129 -33.61 5.88 -7.57
C THR A 129 -32.41 5.37 -8.39
N ASN A 130 -32.60 4.32 -9.17
CA ASN A 130 -31.53 3.73 -10.01
C ASN A 130 -31.09 4.64 -11.15
N SER A 131 -31.94 5.54 -11.58
CA SER A 131 -31.63 6.53 -12.62
C SER A 131 -30.85 7.74 -12.09
N SER A 132 -30.72 7.88 -10.78
CA SER A 132 -29.96 8.98 -10.18
C SER A 132 -28.47 8.92 -10.58
N PRO A 133 -27.87 10.01 -11.08
CA PRO A 133 -26.46 10.06 -11.44
C PRO A 133 -25.51 9.80 -10.26
N VAL A 134 -26.01 10.02 -9.03
CA VAL A 134 -25.24 9.79 -7.79
C VAL A 134 -25.44 8.40 -7.18
N SER A 135 -26.23 7.53 -7.82
CA SER A 135 -26.32 6.13 -7.38
C SER A 135 -24.96 5.42 -7.54
N PRO A 136 -24.64 4.43 -6.69
CA PRO A 136 -23.32 3.78 -6.71
C PRO A 136 -22.89 3.26 -8.07
N THR A 137 -23.78 2.61 -8.82
CA THR A 137 -23.50 2.12 -10.17
C THR A 137 -23.20 3.26 -11.14
N ASN A 138 -24.04 4.30 -11.16
CA ASN A 138 -23.86 5.41 -12.07
C ASN A 138 -22.61 6.23 -11.73
N ARG A 139 -22.30 6.40 -10.46
CA ARG A 139 -21.05 7.04 -10.01
C ARG A 139 -19.82 6.34 -10.58
N ILE A 140 -19.70 5.03 -10.38
CA ILE A 140 -18.51 4.30 -10.84
C ILE A 140 -18.43 4.28 -12.37
N ILE A 141 -19.55 4.16 -13.09
CA ILE A 141 -19.60 4.22 -14.55
C ILE A 141 -19.13 5.60 -15.04
N THR A 142 -19.69 6.68 -14.51
CA THR A 142 -19.28 8.04 -14.86
C THR A 142 -17.82 8.29 -14.57
N SER A 143 -17.35 7.84 -13.41
CA SER A 143 -15.98 8.03 -12.97
C SER A 143 -14.95 7.29 -13.82
N LEU A 144 -15.23 6.04 -14.21
CA LEU A 144 -14.27 5.20 -14.95
C LEU A 144 -14.43 5.30 -16.46
N PHE A 145 -15.64 5.53 -16.98
CA PHE A 145 -15.94 5.45 -18.41
C PHE A 145 -16.19 6.81 -19.08
N SER A 146 -15.97 7.93 -18.38
CA SER A 146 -15.79 9.19 -19.09
C SER A 146 -14.59 9.06 -20.05
N PHE A 147 -14.66 9.71 -21.19
CA PHE A 147 -13.70 9.51 -22.29
C PHE A 147 -12.24 9.67 -21.87
N GLU A 148 -11.92 10.73 -21.15
CA GLU A 148 -10.56 10.97 -20.65
C GLU A 148 -10.11 9.92 -19.62
N ARG A 149 -11.03 9.49 -18.76
CA ARG A 149 -10.71 8.53 -17.69
C ARG A 149 -10.40 7.16 -18.27
N ILE A 150 -11.27 6.64 -19.14
CA ILE A 150 -11.06 5.31 -19.74
C ILE A 150 -9.75 5.26 -20.53
N LEU A 151 -9.43 6.30 -21.30
CA LEU A 151 -8.16 6.36 -22.03
C LEU A 151 -6.96 6.41 -21.11
N THR A 152 -7.04 7.18 -20.02
CA THR A 152 -5.98 7.25 -19.02
C THR A 152 -5.79 5.89 -18.33
N PHE A 153 -6.87 5.21 -17.97
CA PHE A 153 -6.80 3.88 -17.36
C PHE A 153 -6.19 2.86 -18.31
N LEU A 154 -6.63 2.78 -19.55
CA LEU A 154 -6.10 1.84 -20.54
C LEU A 154 -4.62 2.09 -20.84
N LYS A 155 -4.19 3.35 -20.86
CA LYS A 155 -2.81 3.70 -21.21
C LYS A 155 -1.84 3.56 -20.02
N TYR A 156 -2.23 3.97 -18.82
CA TYR A 156 -1.30 4.13 -17.70
C TYR A 156 -1.64 3.30 -16.47
N ALA A 157 -2.90 2.93 -16.25
CA ALA A 157 -3.33 2.33 -15.01
C ALA A 157 -3.21 0.81 -14.95
N ILE A 158 -2.79 0.16 -16.03
CA ILE A 158 -2.62 -1.28 -16.10
C ILE A 158 -1.13 -1.61 -16.09
N ALA A 159 -0.72 -2.46 -15.16
CA ALA A 159 0.61 -3.03 -15.09
C ALA A 159 0.56 -4.53 -15.31
N TYR A 160 1.49 -5.04 -16.12
CA TYR A 160 1.74 -6.48 -16.24
C TYR A 160 2.93 -6.82 -15.34
N VAL A 161 2.70 -7.74 -14.40
CA VAL A 161 3.64 -8.03 -13.31
C VAL A 161 4.05 -9.51 -13.40
N GLU A 162 5.33 -9.75 -13.57
CA GLU A 162 5.88 -11.10 -13.52
C GLU A 162 5.90 -11.61 -12.07
N ARG A 163 5.30 -12.78 -11.85
CA ARG A 163 5.31 -13.47 -10.56
C ARG A 163 5.71 -14.92 -10.76
N THR A 164 6.54 -15.41 -9.87
CA THR A 164 6.92 -16.82 -9.83
C THR A 164 6.19 -17.47 -8.66
N ASP A 165 5.45 -18.54 -8.93
CA ASP A 165 4.72 -19.29 -7.92
C ASP A 165 5.64 -20.21 -7.08
N GLU A 166 5.06 -20.91 -6.11
CA GLU A 166 5.79 -21.82 -5.22
C GLU A 166 6.43 -23.01 -5.96
N ASN A 167 5.96 -23.32 -7.17
CA ASN A 167 6.48 -24.37 -8.03
C ASN A 167 7.57 -23.88 -8.98
N GLY A 168 7.95 -22.60 -8.90
CA GLY A 168 8.94 -21.98 -9.79
C GLY A 168 8.39 -21.60 -11.18
N ILE A 169 7.07 -21.65 -11.38
CA ILE A 169 6.44 -21.29 -12.65
C ILE A 169 6.19 -19.78 -12.67
N THR A 170 6.78 -19.12 -13.66
CA THR A 170 6.56 -17.68 -13.88
C THR A 170 5.30 -17.45 -14.71
N HIS A 171 4.44 -16.59 -14.22
CA HIS A 171 3.22 -16.15 -14.89
C HIS A 171 3.11 -14.63 -14.87
N LEU A 172 2.26 -14.10 -15.74
CA LEU A 172 2.04 -12.67 -15.86
C LEU A 172 0.70 -12.30 -15.20
N GLU A 173 0.77 -11.52 -14.13
CA GLU A 173 -0.41 -10.96 -13.48
C GLU A 173 -0.72 -9.58 -14.06
N LYS A 174 -2.01 -9.27 -14.20
CA LYS A 174 -2.47 -7.94 -14.56
C LYS A 174 -2.90 -7.19 -13.31
N HIS A 175 -2.27 -6.07 -13.02
CA HIS A 175 -2.59 -5.21 -11.87
C HIS A 175 -3.20 -3.91 -12.35
N LEU A 176 -4.29 -3.49 -11.71
CA LEU A 176 -4.97 -2.25 -12.01
C LEU A 176 -4.66 -1.21 -10.92
N MET A 177 -4.38 0.01 -11.34
CA MET A 177 -4.12 1.14 -10.45
C MET A 177 -5.31 1.36 -9.50
N ARG A 178 -5.05 1.49 -8.21
CA ARG A 178 -6.08 1.84 -7.23
C ARG A 178 -6.43 3.32 -7.35
N TYR A 179 -7.69 3.69 -7.03
CA TYR A 179 -8.15 5.07 -7.18
C TYR A 179 -7.27 6.10 -6.42
N PRO A 180 -6.74 5.84 -5.20
CA PRO A 180 -5.88 6.81 -4.54
C PRO A 180 -4.56 7.05 -5.30
N GLN A 181 -4.05 6.02 -5.99
CA GLN A 181 -2.86 6.16 -6.84
C GLN A 181 -3.18 6.97 -8.10
N PHE A 182 -4.37 6.78 -8.68
CA PHE A 182 -4.83 7.54 -9.83
C PHE A 182 -4.97 9.02 -9.48
N PHE A 183 -5.67 9.36 -8.40
CA PHE A 183 -5.85 10.76 -8.00
C PHE A 183 -4.54 11.40 -7.52
N ALA A 184 -3.66 10.63 -6.88
CA ALA A 184 -2.31 11.13 -6.56
C ALA A 184 -1.51 11.47 -7.84
N THR A 185 -1.59 10.64 -8.89
CA THR A 185 -0.94 10.91 -10.18
C THR A 185 -1.51 12.18 -10.83
N LYS A 186 -2.84 12.33 -10.84
CA LYS A 186 -3.49 13.56 -11.34
C LYS A 186 -3.13 14.80 -10.50
N ALA A 187 -3.02 14.65 -9.19
CA ALA A 187 -2.62 15.73 -8.30
C ALA A 187 -1.15 16.15 -8.53
N ILE A 188 -0.25 15.19 -8.82
CA ILE A 188 1.13 15.47 -9.22
C ILE A 188 1.13 16.31 -10.52
N GLU A 189 0.41 15.86 -11.56
CA GLU A 189 0.29 16.59 -12.82
C GLU A 189 -0.20 18.02 -12.61
N ASN A 190 -1.27 18.21 -11.82
CA ASN A 190 -1.82 19.53 -11.53
C ASN A 190 -0.80 20.44 -10.81
N LYS A 191 0.03 19.89 -9.90
CA LYS A 191 1.11 20.65 -9.24
C LYS A 191 2.20 21.06 -10.23
N LEU A 192 2.61 20.14 -11.10
CA LEU A 192 3.60 20.43 -12.14
C LEU A 192 3.10 21.50 -13.11
N ASN A 193 1.85 21.44 -13.54
CA ASN A 193 1.22 22.45 -14.38
C ASN A 193 1.14 23.83 -13.71
N ALA A 194 1.05 23.85 -12.36
CA ALA A 194 1.13 25.09 -11.57
C ALA A 194 2.58 25.54 -11.26
N GLY A 195 3.60 24.89 -11.84
CA GLY A 195 5.01 25.21 -11.62
C GLY A 195 5.57 24.74 -10.27
N VAL A 196 4.81 23.93 -9.51
CA VAL A 196 5.25 23.41 -8.21
C VAL A 196 5.96 22.09 -8.40
N LYS A 197 7.25 22.02 -8.05
CA LYS A 197 8.12 20.86 -8.27
C LYS A 197 8.31 19.97 -7.05
N ASN A 198 7.81 20.34 -5.88
CA ASN A 198 7.98 19.57 -4.66
C ASN A 198 6.68 19.41 -3.88
N GLY A 199 6.56 18.30 -3.15
CA GLY A 199 5.42 18.07 -2.28
C GLY A 199 5.38 16.66 -1.72
N ILE A 200 4.36 16.42 -0.90
CA ILE A 200 4.21 15.21 -0.12
C ILE A 200 2.97 14.44 -0.58
N ILE A 201 3.13 13.16 -0.89
CA ILE A 201 2.06 12.18 -0.98
C ILE A 201 1.94 11.52 0.39
N TRP A 202 0.90 11.85 1.12
CA TRP A 202 0.60 11.24 2.40
C TRP A 202 -0.37 10.09 2.19
N HIS A 203 0.17 8.92 1.93
CA HIS A 203 -0.59 7.68 1.78
C HIS A 203 -0.23 6.70 2.89
N THR A 204 -1.23 6.11 3.53
CA THR A 204 -1.02 5.12 4.58
C THR A 204 -0.19 3.92 4.09
N GLN A 205 0.38 3.18 5.03
CA GLN A 205 1.11 1.96 4.70
C GLN A 205 0.19 0.94 4.02
N GLY A 206 0.72 0.15 3.08
CA GLY A 206 -0.10 -0.79 2.30
C GLY A 206 -0.91 -0.18 1.15
N SER A 207 -0.95 1.15 1.00
CA SER A 207 -1.66 1.83 -0.10
C SER A 207 -1.01 1.65 -1.48
N GLY A 208 0.20 1.08 -1.54
CA GLY A 208 0.93 0.83 -2.79
C GLY A 208 1.76 2.02 -3.27
N LYS A 209 2.49 2.70 -2.38
CA LYS A 209 3.38 3.84 -2.72
C LYS A 209 4.43 3.49 -3.77
N THR A 210 5.05 2.31 -3.70
CA THR A 210 6.02 1.84 -4.72
C THR A 210 5.36 1.66 -6.09
N ALA A 211 4.14 1.10 -6.12
CA ALA A 211 3.38 0.99 -7.36
C ALA A 211 2.97 2.36 -7.91
N LEU A 212 2.66 3.33 -7.04
CA LEU A 212 2.41 4.71 -7.46
C LEU A 212 3.64 5.31 -8.19
N ALA A 213 4.84 5.10 -7.66
CA ALA A 213 6.07 5.54 -8.34
C ALA A 213 6.20 4.88 -9.72
N TYR A 214 5.96 3.56 -9.84
CA TYR A 214 5.95 2.85 -11.13
C TYR A 214 4.99 3.48 -12.14
N TYR A 215 3.75 3.73 -11.77
CA TYR A 215 2.75 4.32 -12.67
C TYR A 215 3.15 5.72 -13.11
N ASN A 216 3.75 6.49 -12.20
CA ASN A 216 4.24 7.83 -12.49
C ASN A 216 5.47 7.84 -13.40
N VAL A 217 6.33 6.81 -13.38
CA VAL A 217 7.41 6.68 -14.37
C VAL A 217 6.83 6.69 -15.79
N ARG A 218 5.80 5.90 -16.05
CA ARG A 218 5.14 5.86 -17.36
C ARG A 218 4.40 7.16 -17.69
N TYR A 219 3.62 7.66 -16.73
CA TYR A 219 2.78 8.84 -16.92
C TYR A 219 3.63 10.10 -17.16
N LEU A 220 4.63 10.34 -16.31
CA LEU A 220 5.47 11.52 -16.36
C LEU A 220 6.49 11.45 -17.50
N THR A 221 6.88 10.28 -17.98
CA THR A 221 7.66 10.17 -19.22
C THR A 221 6.90 10.82 -20.38
N ASP A 222 5.63 10.45 -20.58
CA ASP A 222 4.81 11.04 -21.65
C ASP A 222 4.51 12.51 -21.40
N TYR A 223 4.30 12.90 -20.13
CA TYR A 223 4.10 14.30 -19.75
C TYR A 223 5.29 15.17 -20.17
N TYR A 224 6.50 14.81 -19.77
CA TYR A 224 7.71 15.59 -20.09
C TYR A 224 8.09 15.50 -21.56
N GLN A 225 7.86 14.37 -22.21
CA GLN A 225 8.09 14.24 -23.64
C GLN A 225 7.23 15.22 -24.46
N LYS A 226 5.98 15.45 -24.07
CA LYS A 226 5.11 16.46 -24.69
C LYS A 226 5.65 17.90 -24.52
N HIS A 227 6.47 18.13 -23.47
CA HIS A 227 7.14 19.41 -23.21
C HIS A 227 8.57 19.46 -23.76
N GLY A 228 8.98 18.50 -24.60
CA GLY A 228 10.32 18.46 -25.20
C GLY A 228 11.46 18.16 -24.21
N THR A 229 11.13 17.58 -23.06
CA THR A 229 12.09 17.30 -21.98
C THR A 229 12.15 15.79 -21.72
N ILE A 230 13.35 15.29 -21.43
CA ILE A 230 13.57 13.88 -21.08
C ILE A 230 13.41 13.71 -19.57
N ALA A 231 12.52 12.82 -19.16
CA ALA A 231 12.33 12.51 -17.74
C ALA A 231 13.33 11.44 -17.27
N LYS A 232 13.98 11.67 -16.12
CA LYS A 232 14.88 10.74 -15.47
C LYS A 232 14.43 10.49 -14.03
N PHE A 233 14.24 9.22 -13.67
CA PHE A 233 13.56 8.85 -12.44
C PHE A 233 14.50 8.22 -11.43
N TYR A 234 14.34 8.64 -10.17
CA TYR A 234 15.07 8.12 -9.02
C TYR A 234 14.08 7.70 -7.94
N PHE A 235 14.32 6.54 -7.34
CA PHE A 235 13.60 6.07 -6.16
C PHE A 235 14.58 5.96 -5.00
N ILE A 236 14.45 6.85 -4.03
CA ILE A 236 15.37 6.98 -2.92
C ILE A 236 14.82 6.25 -1.70
N VAL A 237 15.60 5.34 -1.16
CA VAL A 237 15.28 4.57 0.04
C VAL A 237 16.33 4.78 1.13
N ASP A 238 15.93 4.61 2.38
CA ASP A 238 16.82 4.77 3.54
C ASP A 238 17.45 3.46 4.02
N ARG A 239 17.04 2.29 3.50
CA ARG A 239 17.49 0.97 3.95
C ARG A 239 17.80 0.07 2.77
N LEU A 240 18.79 -0.81 2.95
CA LEU A 240 19.24 -1.72 1.90
C LEU A 240 18.22 -2.80 1.53
N ASP A 241 17.47 -3.29 2.51
CA ASP A 241 16.36 -4.24 2.28
C ASP A 241 15.24 -3.62 1.43
N LEU A 242 14.91 -2.34 1.67
CA LEU A 242 13.94 -1.60 0.86
C LEU A 242 14.44 -1.35 -0.57
N LEU A 243 15.77 -1.16 -0.75
CA LEU A 243 16.34 -1.04 -2.09
C LEU A 243 16.10 -2.30 -2.90
N THR A 244 16.44 -3.47 -2.36
CA THR A 244 16.24 -4.75 -3.04
C THR A 244 14.76 -5.01 -3.32
N GLN A 245 13.89 -4.72 -2.36
CA GLN A 245 12.44 -4.89 -2.52
C GLN A 245 11.89 -3.98 -3.63
N ALA A 246 12.22 -2.71 -3.62
CA ALA A 246 11.76 -1.75 -4.63
C ALA A 246 12.29 -2.11 -6.02
N ALA A 247 13.57 -2.47 -6.13
CA ALA A 247 14.19 -2.88 -7.39
C ALA A 247 13.48 -4.10 -7.99
N ASN A 248 13.19 -5.11 -7.18
CA ASN A 248 12.47 -6.30 -7.62
C ASN A 248 11.04 -5.98 -8.06
N GLU A 249 10.32 -5.13 -7.34
CA GLU A 249 8.97 -4.71 -7.70
C GLU A 249 8.94 -3.92 -9.02
N PHE A 250 9.92 -3.07 -9.28
CA PHE A 250 10.03 -2.35 -10.55
C PHE A 250 10.40 -3.28 -11.71
N ARG A 251 11.35 -4.21 -11.52
CA ARG A 251 11.71 -5.22 -12.54
C ARG A 251 10.53 -6.12 -12.89
N ALA A 252 9.82 -6.61 -11.88
CA ALA A 252 8.63 -7.44 -12.07
C ALA A 252 7.56 -6.75 -12.91
N ARG A 253 7.51 -5.40 -12.90
CA ARG A 253 6.63 -4.57 -13.73
C ARG A 253 7.23 -4.15 -15.07
N GLY A 254 8.38 -4.70 -15.43
CA GLY A 254 9.00 -4.49 -16.73
C GLY A 254 9.81 -3.21 -16.88
N LEU A 255 10.14 -2.50 -15.78
CA LEU A 255 11.11 -1.40 -15.86
C LEU A 255 12.55 -1.93 -15.93
N HIS A 256 13.41 -1.18 -16.58
CA HIS A 256 14.84 -1.31 -16.40
C HIS A 256 15.24 -0.63 -15.09
N VAL A 257 15.96 -1.36 -14.22
CA VAL A 257 16.31 -0.85 -12.89
C VAL A 257 17.84 -0.79 -12.75
N GLU A 258 18.32 0.41 -12.51
CA GLU A 258 19.70 0.66 -12.09
C GLU A 258 19.76 0.76 -10.57
N GLU A 259 20.66 0.01 -9.93
CA GLU A 259 20.86 0.07 -8.48
C GLU A 259 22.17 0.80 -8.18
N ILE A 260 22.07 1.88 -7.42
CA ILE A 260 23.22 2.69 -7.02
C ILE A 260 23.46 2.55 -5.53
N ASN A 261 24.67 2.08 -5.21
CA ASN A 261 25.12 1.84 -3.85
C ASN A 261 26.33 2.71 -3.44
N SER A 262 26.89 3.53 -4.36
CA SER A 262 27.99 4.43 -4.09
C SER A 262 27.62 5.87 -4.45
N LYS A 263 28.24 6.84 -3.76
CA LYS A 263 28.07 8.26 -4.01
C LYS A 263 28.62 8.64 -5.38
N GLU A 264 29.77 8.10 -5.74
CA GLU A 264 30.46 8.37 -7.01
C GLU A 264 29.60 7.95 -8.20
N ASP A 265 28.99 6.77 -8.13
CA ASP A 265 28.10 6.27 -9.18
C ASP A 265 26.82 7.10 -9.26
N PHE A 266 26.30 7.57 -8.12
CA PHE A 266 25.14 8.44 -8.10
C PHE A 266 25.43 9.78 -8.78
N ILE A 267 26.57 10.41 -8.47
CA ILE A 267 26.98 11.67 -9.10
C ILE A 267 27.16 11.48 -10.61
N LYS A 268 27.85 10.43 -11.04
CA LYS A 268 28.01 10.10 -12.47
C LYS A 268 26.65 9.90 -13.14
N ASN A 269 25.75 9.18 -12.49
CA ASN A 269 24.41 8.93 -13.02
C ASN A 269 23.60 10.22 -13.16
N ILE A 270 23.59 11.11 -12.16
CA ILE A 270 22.87 12.40 -12.22
C ILE A 270 23.33 13.24 -13.42
N HIS A 271 24.62 13.28 -13.70
CA HIS A 271 25.19 14.07 -14.80
C HIS A 271 25.05 13.39 -16.17
N SER A 272 24.78 12.10 -16.21
CA SER A 272 24.59 11.42 -17.49
C SER A 272 23.25 11.82 -18.14
N THR A 273 23.30 12.11 -19.43
CA THR A 273 22.10 12.36 -20.25
C THR A 273 21.43 11.07 -20.71
N GLY A 274 22.09 9.92 -20.51
CA GLY A 274 21.57 8.62 -20.93
C GLY A 274 20.38 8.20 -20.10
N THR A 275 19.21 8.24 -20.71
CA THR A 275 17.95 7.72 -20.15
C THR A 275 17.48 6.50 -20.92
N VAL A 276 18.13 6.21 -22.05
CA VAL A 276 17.78 5.11 -22.94
C VAL A 276 18.78 3.98 -22.71
N ASN A 277 18.30 2.89 -22.19
CA ASN A 277 19.03 1.63 -22.18
C ASN A 277 18.80 0.89 -23.53
N ASN A 278 19.69 -0.04 -23.84
CA ASN A 278 19.59 -0.82 -25.08
C ASN A 278 18.34 -1.74 -25.17
N THR A 279 17.50 -1.74 -24.10
CA THR A 279 16.29 -2.59 -24.02
C THR A 279 15.02 -1.86 -24.47
N GLY A 280 15.07 -0.53 -24.66
CA GLY A 280 13.91 0.30 -24.95
C GLY A 280 12.87 0.41 -23.83
N LYS A 281 13.17 -0.14 -22.64
CA LYS A 281 12.30 -0.08 -21.46
C LYS A 281 12.50 1.22 -20.70
N PRO A 282 11.45 1.80 -20.11
CA PRO A 282 11.61 2.94 -19.20
C PRO A 282 12.54 2.57 -18.04
N THR A 283 13.40 3.50 -17.65
CA THR A 283 14.42 3.30 -16.61
C THR A 283 14.05 4.01 -15.33
N ILE A 284 14.29 3.34 -14.20
CA ILE A 284 14.28 3.94 -12.87
C ILE A 284 15.56 3.58 -12.13
N THR A 285 16.17 4.56 -11.46
CA THR A 285 17.37 4.36 -10.65
C THR A 285 16.97 4.25 -9.18
N VAL A 286 17.28 3.14 -8.53
CA VAL A 286 17.01 2.94 -7.10
C VAL A 286 18.28 3.20 -6.30
N VAL A 287 18.20 4.06 -5.30
CA VAL A 287 19.35 4.60 -4.57
C VAL A 287 19.17 4.42 -3.07
N ASN A 288 20.15 3.84 -2.37
CA ASN A 288 20.19 3.78 -0.91
C ASN A 288 20.97 4.97 -0.35
N ILE A 289 20.24 5.87 0.33
CA ILE A 289 20.80 7.13 0.84
C ILE A 289 21.65 6.95 2.11
N GLN A 290 21.48 5.89 2.89
CA GLN A 290 22.24 5.68 4.14
C GLN A 290 23.75 5.57 3.92
N LYS A 291 24.16 5.09 2.77
CA LYS A 291 25.59 4.95 2.42
C LYS A 291 26.28 6.27 2.09
N PHE A 292 25.50 7.33 1.93
CA PHE A 292 26.01 8.67 1.62
C PHE A 292 26.12 9.51 2.89
N SER A 293 27.14 9.24 3.72
CA SER A 293 27.38 10.02 4.94
C SER A 293 27.66 11.49 4.63
N LYS A 294 27.33 12.35 5.54
CA LYS A 294 27.54 13.80 5.81
C LYS A 294 28.35 14.69 4.85
N GLU A 295 28.94 14.16 3.79
CA GLU A 295 29.78 14.91 2.87
C GLU A 295 28.96 15.64 1.79
N SER A 296 29.31 16.88 1.54
CA SER A 296 28.70 17.73 0.53
C SER A 296 28.78 17.11 -0.87
N ILE A 297 27.66 17.03 -1.57
CA ILE A 297 27.69 17.02 -3.04
C ILE A 297 28.30 18.36 -3.41
N ALA A 298 29.47 18.34 -4.06
CA ALA A 298 30.06 19.56 -4.56
C ALA A 298 29.03 20.27 -5.45
N LYS A 299 28.85 21.57 -5.25
CA LYS A 299 28.03 22.40 -6.13
C LYS A 299 28.60 22.30 -7.54
N GLN A 300 27.98 21.47 -8.35
CA GLN A 300 28.29 21.38 -9.77
C GLN A 300 27.12 22.02 -10.54
N SER A 301 27.44 23.01 -11.32
CA SER A 301 26.52 23.89 -12.04
C SER A 301 26.06 23.34 -13.40
N ASP A 302 26.53 22.16 -13.82
CA ASP A 302 26.32 21.70 -15.19
C ASP A 302 25.33 20.51 -15.26
N TYR A 303 24.07 20.78 -14.95
CA TYR A 303 22.99 19.84 -15.25
C TYR A 303 22.53 20.02 -16.72
N ALA A 304 22.31 18.88 -17.41
CA ALA A 304 21.79 18.91 -18.76
C ALA A 304 20.42 19.60 -18.80
N VAL A 305 20.30 20.67 -19.58
CA VAL A 305 19.12 21.54 -19.64
C VAL A 305 17.86 20.83 -20.10
N ASN A 306 18.01 19.76 -20.91
CA ASN A 306 16.89 19.01 -21.48
C ASN A 306 16.49 17.77 -20.67
N VAL A 307 17.02 17.59 -19.45
CA VAL A 307 16.70 16.44 -18.59
C VAL A 307 16.02 16.90 -17.32
N GLN A 308 14.78 16.49 -17.14
CA GLN A 308 14.05 16.69 -15.87
C GLN A 308 14.28 15.49 -14.96
N ARG A 309 14.92 15.72 -13.82
CA ARG A 309 15.09 14.72 -12.78
C ARG A 309 13.90 14.72 -11.85
N ILE A 310 13.42 13.51 -11.54
CA ILE A 310 12.24 13.28 -10.70
C ILE A 310 12.64 12.28 -9.61
N TYR A 311 12.59 12.73 -8.38
CA TYR A 311 12.93 11.93 -7.20
C TYR A 311 11.67 11.53 -6.44
N PHE A 312 11.45 10.24 -6.28
CA PHE A 312 10.51 9.67 -5.32
C PHE A 312 11.28 9.31 -4.05
N LEU A 313 10.93 9.93 -2.93
CA LEU A 313 11.62 9.78 -1.65
C LEU A 313 10.76 8.91 -0.75
N ASP A 314 11.11 7.62 -0.64
CA ASP A 314 10.32 6.68 0.15
C ASP A 314 10.59 6.83 1.65
N GLU A 315 9.55 6.60 2.46
CA GLU A 315 9.55 6.76 3.92
C GLU A 315 10.19 8.09 4.36
N ALA A 316 9.78 9.17 3.71
CA ALA A 316 10.39 10.51 3.82
C ALA A 316 10.43 11.11 5.25
N HIS A 317 9.77 10.47 6.22
CA HIS A 317 9.79 10.88 7.61
C HIS A 317 11.03 10.40 8.40
N ARG A 318 11.82 9.45 7.87
CA ARG A 318 12.84 8.76 8.69
C ARG A 318 14.22 9.42 8.69
N SER A 319 14.81 9.66 7.56
CA SER A 319 16.24 9.95 7.47
C SER A 319 16.56 11.37 7.00
N TYR A 320 15.55 12.21 6.92
CA TYR A 320 15.67 13.49 6.23
C TYR A 320 15.74 14.65 7.21
N LYS A 321 16.96 14.91 7.73
CA LYS A 321 17.19 16.13 8.50
C LYS A 321 17.24 17.35 7.56
N PRO A 322 16.69 18.51 7.95
CA PRO A 322 16.66 19.73 7.11
C PRO A 322 18.02 20.28 6.74
N THR A 323 19.03 20.00 7.55
CA THR A 323 20.39 20.50 7.39
C THR A 323 21.42 19.41 7.62
N GLY A 324 22.52 19.44 6.86
CA GLY A 324 23.64 18.52 7.06
C GLY A 324 23.43 17.08 6.62
N SER A 325 22.29 16.76 5.99
CA SER A 325 22.05 15.45 5.40
C SER A 325 22.35 15.45 3.90
N PHE A 326 22.64 14.26 3.35
CA PHE A 326 22.81 14.10 1.91
C PHE A 326 21.60 14.65 1.12
N LEU A 327 20.38 14.42 1.60
CA LEU A 327 19.18 14.93 0.95
C LEU A 327 19.11 16.45 0.97
N ALA A 328 19.44 17.11 2.09
CA ALA A 328 19.46 18.56 2.15
C ALA A 328 20.46 19.14 1.12
N ASN A 329 21.58 18.45 0.93
CA ASN A 329 22.58 18.81 -0.08
C ASN A 329 22.06 18.56 -1.50
N LEU A 330 21.38 17.45 -1.75
CA LEU A 330 20.74 17.16 -3.04
C LEU A 330 19.67 18.21 -3.37
N LEU A 331 18.79 18.52 -2.42
CA LEU A 331 17.74 19.55 -2.58
C LEU A 331 18.33 20.94 -2.87
N SER A 332 19.46 21.27 -2.26
CA SER A 332 20.12 22.55 -2.47
C SER A 332 20.92 22.63 -3.78
N SER A 333 21.39 21.48 -4.29
CA SER A 333 22.21 21.40 -5.50
C SER A 333 21.37 21.25 -6.78
N ASP A 334 20.26 20.54 -6.72
CA ASP A 334 19.35 20.30 -7.87
C ASP A 334 17.99 20.99 -7.65
N ARG A 335 17.98 22.32 -7.72
CA ARG A 335 16.77 23.13 -7.49
C ARG A 335 15.69 22.96 -8.55
N GLU A 336 16.05 22.49 -9.74
CA GLU A 336 15.12 22.25 -10.85
C GLU A 336 14.50 20.87 -10.82
N ALA A 337 14.95 20.00 -9.93
CA ALA A 337 14.39 18.65 -9.80
C ALA A 337 12.97 18.66 -9.25
N VAL A 338 12.20 17.68 -9.66
CA VAL A 338 10.91 17.36 -9.05
C VAL A 338 11.15 16.41 -7.89
N MET A 339 10.61 16.75 -6.70
CA MET A 339 10.77 15.96 -5.50
C MET A 339 9.42 15.59 -4.88
N ILE A 340 9.11 14.31 -4.91
CA ILE A 340 7.85 13.75 -4.42
C ILE A 340 8.15 12.87 -3.21
N ALA A 341 7.86 13.39 -2.03
CA ALA A 341 8.01 12.65 -0.79
C ALA A 341 6.83 11.68 -0.61
N LEU A 342 7.13 10.40 -0.40
CA LEU A 342 6.16 9.34 -0.15
C LEU A 342 6.23 8.96 1.33
N THR A 343 5.13 9.08 2.07
CA THR A 343 5.13 8.71 3.48
C THR A 343 3.73 8.34 3.97
N GLY A 344 3.66 7.37 4.87
CA GLY A 344 2.44 7.05 5.63
C GLY A 344 2.27 7.90 6.88
N THR A 345 3.36 8.47 7.39
CA THR A 345 3.43 9.15 8.68
C THR A 345 4.32 10.39 8.59
N PRO A 346 3.87 11.48 7.92
CA PRO A 346 4.66 12.71 7.86
C PRO A 346 4.90 13.26 9.27
N LEU A 347 6.07 13.85 9.46
CA LEU A 347 6.40 14.50 10.72
C LEU A 347 5.57 15.76 10.89
N ILE A 348 4.78 15.80 11.94
CA ILE A 348 3.98 16.95 12.36
C ILE A 348 4.32 17.17 13.83
N GLY A 349 5.16 18.16 14.19
CA GLY A 349 5.38 18.38 15.60
C GLY A 349 6.66 19.08 16.06
N THR A 350 6.99 18.92 17.32
CA THR A 350 8.09 19.56 18.04
C THR A 350 9.42 18.88 17.71
N ILE A 351 10.47 19.68 17.44
CA ILE A 351 11.83 19.17 17.31
C ILE A 351 12.38 18.88 18.70
N TYR A 352 13.05 17.74 18.82
CA TYR A 352 13.81 17.34 19.99
C TYR A 352 15.31 17.47 19.69
N ASP A 353 16.10 17.86 20.67
CA ASP A 353 17.57 17.82 20.59
C ASP A 353 18.10 16.38 20.66
N ASP A 354 19.43 16.21 20.60
CA ASP A 354 20.07 14.89 20.62
C ASP A 354 19.86 14.17 21.96
N ASP A 355 19.45 14.88 23.01
CA ASP A 355 19.15 14.35 24.37
C ASP A 355 17.65 14.07 24.56
N GLY A 356 16.83 14.29 23.51
CA GLY A 356 15.38 14.05 23.57
C GLY A 356 14.59 15.16 24.26
N THR A 357 15.18 16.34 24.47
CA THR A 357 14.51 17.51 25.05
C THR A 357 13.84 18.35 23.95
N PRO A 358 12.56 18.76 24.12
CA PRO A 358 11.90 19.59 23.13
C PRO A 358 12.61 20.95 22.98
N ILE A 359 13.07 21.25 21.78
CA ILE A 359 13.64 22.58 21.49
C ILE A 359 12.50 23.58 21.43
N ALA A 360 12.43 24.48 22.41
CA ALA A 360 11.39 25.49 22.51
C ALA A 360 11.33 26.35 21.23
N GLY A 361 10.14 26.37 20.59
CA GLY A 361 9.86 27.22 19.42
C GLY A 361 10.28 26.67 18.05
N LYS A 362 10.98 25.53 17.95
CA LYS A 362 11.27 24.88 16.68
C LYS A 362 10.36 23.69 16.45
N LYS A 363 9.37 23.84 15.58
CA LYS A 363 8.54 22.73 15.09
C LYS A 363 9.14 22.22 13.77
N TYR A 364 9.50 20.94 13.73
CA TYR A 364 9.89 20.27 12.50
C TYR A 364 8.62 19.70 11.84
N ASP A 365 8.30 20.22 10.66
CA ASP A 365 7.20 19.72 9.85
C ASP A 365 7.78 19.19 8.52
N SER A 366 7.36 18.00 8.09
CA SER A 366 7.72 17.48 6.77
C SER A 366 7.45 18.48 5.64
N LYS A 367 6.46 19.35 5.80
CA LYS A 367 6.17 20.42 4.83
C LYS A 367 7.29 21.44 4.69
N SER A 368 8.03 21.72 5.76
CA SER A 368 9.15 22.68 5.71
C SER A 368 10.30 22.17 4.83
N VAL A 369 10.40 20.84 4.63
CA VAL A 369 11.43 20.19 3.83
C VAL A 369 10.94 19.88 2.42
N PHE A 370 9.75 19.32 2.31
CA PHE A 370 9.24 18.74 1.07
C PHE A 370 8.12 19.56 0.41
N GLY A 371 7.69 20.66 1.02
CA GLY A 371 6.56 21.46 0.55
C GLY A 371 5.20 20.92 0.99
N ASN A 372 4.13 21.44 0.41
CA ASN A 372 2.76 21.11 0.79
C ASN A 372 2.34 19.70 0.35
N TYR A 373 1.27 19.21 0.96
CA TYR A 373 0.67 17.96 0.53
C TYR A 373 0.14 18.08 -0.92
N ILE A 374 0.55 17.13 -1.75
CA ILE A 374 0.03 16.94 -3.12
C ILE A 374 -1.27 16.14 -3.04
N HIS A 375 -1.25 15.03 -2.31
CA HIS A 375 -2.40 14.16 -2.15
C HIS A 375 -2.38 13.50 -0.77
N LYS A 376 -3.58 13.16 -0.25
CA LYS A 376 -3.75 12.59 1.08
C LYS A 376 -4.69 11.40 1.02
N TYR A 377 -4.21 10.27 1.54
CA TYR A 377 -5.01 9.06 1.70
C TYR A 377 -4.75 8.47 3.07
N TYR A 378 -5.61 8.85 4.03
CA TYR A 378 -5.44 8.51 5.44
C TYR A 378 -5.85 7.08 5.75
N TYR A 379 -5.38 6.62 6.91
CA TYR A 379 -5.63 5.29 7.45
C TYR A 379 -7.13 4.96 7.57
N ASN A 380 -7.95 5.90 8.08
CA ASN A 380 -9.41 5.72 8.18
C ASN A 380 -10.05 5.46 6.81
N ARG A 381 -9.66 6.21 5.78
CA ARG A 381 -10.16 5.99 4.42
C ARG A 381 -9.68 4.67 3.83
N SER A 382 -8.43 4.30 4.09
CA SER A 382 -7.88 3.03 3.62
C SER A 382 -8.55 1.81 4.26
N ILE A 383 -8.97 1.93 5.54
CA ILE A 383 -9.78 0.91 6.21
C ILE A 383 -11.18 0.88 5.58
N ALA A 384 -11.84 2.03 5.45
CA ALA A 384 -13.17 2.14 4.84
C ALA A 384 -13.22 1.60 3.41
N ASP A 385 -12.13 1.68 2.67
CA ASP A 385 -12.03 1.14 1.31
C ASP A 385 -11.55 -0.33 1.26
N GLY A 386 -11.33 -0.97 2.40
CA GLY A 386 -10.88 -2.36 2.50
C GLY A 386 -9.43 -2.61 2.09
N TYR A 387 -8.61 -1.56 1.92
CA TYR A 387 -7.19 -1.71 1.55
C TYR A 387 -6.26 -1.91 2.76
N THR A 388 -6.72 -1.54 3.95
CA THR A 388 -5.98 -1.68 5.19
C THR A 388 -6.87 -2.35 6.23
N LEU A 389 -6.34 -3.35 6.93
CA LEU A 389 -7.07 -4.02 7.99
C LEU A 389 -7.26 -3.10 9.19
N LYS A 390 -8.45 -3.15 9.79
CA LYS A 390 -8.73 -2.46 11.04
C LYS A 390 -7.96 -3.13 12.18
N LEU A 391 -7.19 -2.33 12.92
CA LEU A 391 -6.56 -2.80 14.15
C LEU A 391 -7.58 -2.81 15.29
N ILE A 392 -7.78 -3.96 15.89
CA ILE A 392 -8.61 -4.13 17.07
C ILE A 392 -7.67 -4.25 18.28
N ARG A 393 -7.78 -3.29 19.20
CA ARG A 393 -7.02 -3.33 20.44
C ARG A 393 -7.78 -4.18 21.46
N GLU A 394 -7.15 -5.24 21.89
CA GLU A 394 -7.60 -6.07 22.99
C GLU A 394 -6.76 -5.79 24.24
N GLY A 395 -7.41 -5.67 25.38
CA GLY A 395 -6.74 -5.58 26.67
C GLY A 395 -6.44 -6.97 27.22
N ILE A 396 -5.35 -7.09 27.96
CA ILE A 396 -5.04 -8.33 28.70
C ILE A 396 -6.21 -8.66 29.63
N GLU A 397 -6.69 -9.89 29.64
CA GLU A 397 -7.73 -10.37 30.55
C GLU A 397 -7.37 -10.07 32.02
N THR A 398 -8.37 -9.67 32.80
CA THR A 398 -8.16 -9.20 34.19
C THR A 398 -7.42 -10.25 35.05
N THR A 399 -7.66 -11.52 34.83
CA THR A 399 -7.00 -12.63 35.54
C THR A 399 -5.49 -12.65 35.28
N TYR A 400 -5.10 -12.56 34.02
CA TYR A 400 -3.69 -12.53 33.61
C TYR A 400 -3.01 -11.22 34.01
N LYS A 401 -3.74 -10.09 33.94
CA LYS A 401 -3.22 -8.80 34.42
C LYS A 401 -2.86 -8.86 35.90
N LYS A 402 -3.70 -9.51 36.75
CA LYS A 402 -3.40 -9.73 38.17
C LYS A 402 -2.20 -10.66 38.37
N LYS A 403 -2.09 -11.75 37.56
CA LYS A 403 -0.93 -12.65 37.61
C LYS A 403 0.38 -11.92 37.29
N LEU A 404 0.39 -11.10 36.24
CA LEU A 404 1.55 -10.31 35.83
C LEU A 404 1.94 -9.28 36.91
N GLN A 405 0.95 -8.59 37.46
CA GLN A 405 1.18 -7.63 38.53
C GLN A 405 1.77 -8.31 39.80
N LYS A 406 1.21 -9.44 40.21
CA LYS A 406 1.72 -10.24 41.33
C LYS A 406 3.15 -10.71 41.06
N ALA A 407 3.47 -11.17 39.85
CA ALA A 407 4.83 -11.56 39.48
C ALA A 407 5.82 -10.38 39.65
N LEU A 408 5.44 -9.18 39.21
CA LEU A 408 6.27 -7.98 39.39
C LEU A 408 6.48 -7.63 40.88
N GLU A 409 5.43 -7.65 41.69
CA GLU A 409 5.50 -7.40 43.13
C GLU A 409 6.42 -8.42 43.86
N GLU A 410 6.32 -9.72 43.51
CA GLU A 410 7.19 -10.76 44.04
C GLU A 410 8.65 -10.58 43.63
N ILE A 411 8.93 -10.15 42.40
CA ILE A 411 10.28 -9.88 41.92
C ILE A 411 10.88 -8.68 42.68
N GLU A 412 10.12 -7.63 42.88
CA GLU A 412 10.53 -6.42 43.60
C GLU A 412 10.82 -6.72 45.07
N MET A 413 10.00 -7.56 45.73
CA MET A 413 10.24 -8.02 47.09
C MET A 413 11.52 -8.88 47.23
N LEU A 414 11.84 -9.70 46.22
CA LEU A 414 12.99 -10.62 46.31
C LEU A 414 14.32 -9.96 45.98
N LYS A 415 14.34 -9.00 45.08
CA LYS A 415 15.60 -8.43 44.53
C LYS A 415 15.79 -6.94 44.77
N GLY A 416 14.82 -6.26 45.41
CA GLY A 416 14.85 -4.81 45.57
C GLY A 416 14.57 -4.05 44.29
N SER A 417 15.00 -2.79 44.19
CA SER A 417 14.76 -1.93 43.02
C SER A 417 15.61 -2.39 41.83
N LEU A 418 15.01 -3.16 40.93
CA LEU A 418 15.60 -3.55 39.65
C LEU A 418 15.24 -2.55 38.57
N ASP A 419 16.07 -2.45 37.52
CA ASP A 419 15.69 -1.76 36.31
C ASP A 419 14.46 -2.46 35.64
N LYS A 420 13.55 -1.68 35.06
CA LYS A 420 12.34 -2.20 34.38
C LYS A 420 12.65 -3.29 33.37
N LYS A 421 13.75 -3.18 32.64
CA LYS A 421 14.17 -4.16 31.66
C LYS A 421 14.47 -5.52 32.27
N GLU A 422 15.17 -5.52 33.43
CA GLU A 422 15.49 -6.73 34.18
C GLU A 422 14.23 -7.37 34.77
N MET A 423 13.27 -6.55 35.23
CA MET A 423 11.99 -7.04 35.77
C MET A 423 11.17 -7.75 34.67
N TYR A 424 11.08 -7.17 33.47
CA TYR A 424 10.31 -7.74 32.37
C TYR A 424 11.00 -8.93 31.71
N ALA A 425 12.31 -9.09 31.86
CA ALA A 425 13.06 -10.27 31.42
C ALA A 425 13.13 -11.39 32.47
N HIS A 426 12.61 -11.15 33.68
CA HIS A 426 12.70 -12.11 34.78
C HIS A 426 11.80 -13.36 34.49
N PRO A 427 12.28 -14.60 34.77
CA PRO A 427 11.56 -15.83 34.45
C PRO A 427 10.10 -15.88 34.94
N LYS A 428 9.82 -15.41 36.17
CA LYS A 428 8.46 -15.38 36.72
C LYS A 428 7.51 -14.50 35.91
N TYR A 429 7.97 -13.34 35.43
CA TYR A 429 7.16 -12.46 34.60
C TYR A 429 6.99 -13.04 33.21
N VAL A 430 8.07 -13.53 32.61
CA VAL A 430 8.09 -14.13 31.27
C VAL A 430 7.17 -15.34 31.18
N SER A 431 7.22 -16.24 32.18
CA SER A 431 6.35 -17.44 32.21
C SER A 431 4.86 -17.06 32.26
N ALA A 432 4.48 -16.10 33.12
CA ALA A 432 3.10 -15.62 33.18
C ALA A 432 2.65 -14.90 31.87
N LEU A 433 3.56 -14.19 31.22
CA LEU A 433 3.28 -13.51 29.96
C LEU A 433 3.12 -14.50 28.80
N VAL A 434 3.99 -15.50 28.69
CA VAL A 434 3.94 -16.53 27.65
C VAL A 434 2.72 -17.41 27.82
N GLU A 435 2.33 -17.76 29.05
CA GLU A 435 1.07 -18.46 29.35
C GLU A 435 -0.13 -17.68 28.79
N TYR A 436 -0.21 -16.39 29.01
CA TYR A 436 -1.25 -15.53 28.45
C TYR A 436 -1.23 -15.52 26.92
N ILE A 437 -0.07 -15.25 26.32
CA ILE A 437 0.10 -15.14 24.87
C ILE A 437 -0.34 -16.43 24.17
N THR A 438 0.09 -17.57 24.68
CA THR A 438 -0.21 -18.87 24.07
C THR A 438 -1.69 -19.27 24.23
N ASP A 439 -2.31 -18.94 25.36
CA ASP A 439 -3.75 -19.18 25.57
C ASP A 439 -4.61 -18.27 24.66
N ASP A 440 -4.29 -16.97 24.59
CA ASP A 440 -4.98 -16.03 23.70
C ASP A 440 -4.81 -16.39 22.21
N PHE A 441 -3.61 -16.81 21.83
CA PHE A 441 -3.31 -17.24 20.47
C PHE A 441 -4.13 -18.47 20.07
N ARG A 442 -4.21 -19.47 20.95
CA ARG A 442 -5.05 -20.67 20.77
C ARG A 442 -6.52 -20.29 20.64
N LYS A 443 -7.04 -19.45 21.54
CA LYS A 443 -8.41 -18.95 21.50
C LYS A 443 -8.71 -18.23 20.18
N SER A 444 -7.76 -17.45 19.68
CA SER A 444 -7.92 -16.70 18.43
C SER A 444 -7.98 -17.59 17.20
N ARG A 445 -7.14 -18.64 17.12
CA ARG A 445 -7.22 -19.64 16.05
C ARG A 445 -8.57 -20.35 16.03
N ILE A 446 -9.07 -20.74 17.20
CA ILE A 446 -10.39 -21.37 17.34
C ILE A 446 -11.51 -20.40 16.93
N ALA A 447 -11.51 -19.18 17.45
CA ALA A 447 -12.55 -18.19 17.19
C ALA A 447 -12.64 -17.79 15.72
N MET A 448 -11.50 -17.71 15.04
CA MET A 448 -11.42 -17.37 13.61
C MET A 448 -11.51 -18.59 12.69
N ASN A 449 -11.54 -19.81 13.26
CA ASN A 449 -11.46 -21.07 12.53
C ASN A 449 -10.31 -21.08 11.49
N ASP A 450 -9.13 -20.59 11.90
CA ASP A 450 -7.98 -20.39 11.01
C ASP A 450 -6.68 -20.77 11.74
N GLU A 451 -6.19 -21.96 11.51
CA GLU A 451 -4.91 -22.46 12.04
C GLU A 451 -3.68 -21.81 11.39
N SER A 452 -3.87 -21.10 10.28
CA SER A 452 -2.76 -20.42 9.60
C SER A 452 -2.34 -19.11 10.23
N ILE A 453 -3.08 -18.61 11.24
CA ILE A 453 -2.76 -17.38 11.95
C ILE A 453 -1.35 -17.44 12.55
N GLY A 454 -0.56 -16.42 12.29
CA GLY A 454 0.74 -16.17 12.92
C GLY A 454 0.68 -15.02 13.92
N GLY A 455 1.57 -15.05 14.90
CA GLY A 455 1.72 -14.04 15.92
C GLY A 455 3.09 -13.34 15.89
N MET A 456 3.14 -12.08 16.33
CA MET A 456 4.40 -11.37 16.59
C MET A 456 4.39 -10.84 18.01
N ILE A 457 5.48 -11.07 18.73
CA ILE A 457 5.68 -10.60 20.10
C ILE A 457 6.75 -9.50 20.09
N VAL A 458 6.33 -8.27 20.33
CA VAL A 458 7.22 -7.10 20.40
C VAL A 458 7.65 -6.89 21.83
N CYS A 459 8.91 -7.15 22.12
CA CYS A 459 9.48 -7.11 23.45
C CYS A 459 9.97 -5.71 23.87
N ASP A 460 10.13 -5.49 25.15
CA ASP A 460 10.65 -4.24 25.72
C ASP A 460 12.20 -4.15 25.61
N SER A 461 12.86 -5.30 25.60
CA SER A 461 14.32 -5.40 25.49
C SER A 461 14.75 -6.66 24.74
N SER A 462 16.03 -6.73 24.35
CA SER A 462 16.64 -7.92 23.76
C SER A 462 16.69 -9.09 24.74
N GLU A 463 16.92 -8.81 26.03
CA GLU A 463 16.94 -9.77 27.13
C GLU A 463 15.56 -10.42 27.31
N GLN A 464 14.51 -9.60 27.33
CA GLN A 464 13.14 -10.11 27.37
C GLN A 464 12.81 -10.98 26.14
N ALA A 465 13.24 -10.55 24.95
CA ALA A 465 13.00 -11.31 23.73
C ALA A 465 13.65 -12.70 23.79
N ARG A 466 14.87 -12.80 24.27
CA ARG A 466 15.57 -14.08 24.46
C ARG A 466 14.86 -14.95 25.52
N ALA A 467 14.45 -14.36 26.62
CA ALA A 467 13.75 -15.09 27.68
C ALA A 467 12.38 -15.63 27.22
N ILE A 468 11.60 -14.81 26.48
CA ILE A 468 10.33 -15.25 25.89
C ILE A 468 10.54 -16.35 24.85
N PHE A 469 11.56 -16.24 24.00
CA PHE A 469 11.88 -17.26 23.01
C PHE A 469 12.23 -18.61 23.66
N GLU A 470 13.05 -18.60 24.73
CA GLU A 470 13.37 -19.83 25.48
C GLU A 470 12.15 -20.43 26.16
N GLU A 471 11.28 -19.62 26.77
CA GLU A 471 10.05 -20.10 27.43
C GLU A 471 9.06 -20.71 26.42
N LEU A 472 8.95 -20.12 25.21
CA LEU A 472 8.08 -20.65 24.14
C LEU A 472 8.43 -22.07 23.71
N LYS A 473 9.67 -22.53 23.89
CA LYS A 473 10.07 -23.91 23.60
C LYS A 473 9.32 -24.96 24.45
N SER A 474 8.75 -24.54 25.59
CA SER A 474 7.93 -25.40 26.45
C SER A 474 6.48 -25.54 25.96
N TYR A 475 6.10 -24.83 24.91
CA TYR A 475 4.74 -24.80 24.36
C TYR A 475 4.72 -25.44 22.95
N PRO A 476 3.55 -25.92 22.46
CA PRO A 476 3.43 -26.60 21.17
C PRO A 476 3.42 -25.63 19.98
N TYR A 477 4.19 -24.55 20.04
CA TYR A 477 4.28 -23.54 18.99
C TYR A 477 5.72 -23.35 18.54
N SER A 478 5.90 -23.22 17.24
CA SER A 478 7.20 -22.88 16.68
C SER A 478 7.44 -21.37 16.76
N ALA A 479 8.66 -20.98 17.13
CA ALA A 479 9.03 -19.57 17.27
C ALA A 479 10.40 -19.28 16.63
N ALA A 480 10.59 -18.05 16.16
CA ALA A 480 11.88 -17.53 15.73
C ALA A 480 12.19 -16.21 16.45
N LEU A 481 13.45 -16.09 16.91
CA LEU A 481 13.96 -14.89 17.52
C LEU A 481 14.60 -13.99 16.47
N ILE A 482 14.12 -12.76 16.31
CA ILE A 482 14.62 -11.82 15.31
C ILE A 482 15.21 -10.59 16.02
N LEU A 483 16.51 -10.65 16.22
CA LEU A 483 17.31 -9.57 16.81
C LEU A 483 18.46 -9.21 15.88
N HIS A 484 19.04 -8.04 16.10
CA HIS A 484 20.16 -7.56 15.28
C HIS A 484 21.43 -8.39 15.48
N ASP A 485 21.59 -8.92 16.68
CA ASP A 485 22.78 -9.61 17.21
C ASP A 485 22.57 -11.12 17.47
N ALA A 486 21.39 -11.68 17.16
CA ALA A 486 21.11 -13.09 17.44
C ALA A 486 21.60 -14.02 16.33
N ASP A 487 21.35 -13.65 15.07
CA ASP A 487 21.64 -14.49 13.91
C ASP A 487 22.29 -13.66 12.79
N ASP A 488 22.91 -14.35 11.81
CA ASP A 488 23.35 -13.71 10.60
C ASP A 488 22.16 -13.26 9.73
N LYS A 489 22.45 -12.52 8.67
CA LYS A 489 21.42 -11.94 7.81
C LYS A 489 20.63 -13.00 7.04
N GLU A 490 21.27 -14.09 6.66
CA GLU A 490 20.69 -15.17 5.87
C GLU A 490 19.71 -16.00 6.73
N THR A 491 20.14 -16.44 7.89
CA THR A 491 19.29 -17.16 8.88
C THR A 491 18.06 -16.34 9.28
N ARG A 492 18.21 -15.02 9.51
CA ARG A 492 17.07 -14.15 9.79
C ARG A 492 16.07 -14.10 8.63
N LYS A 493 16.57 -14.04 7.39
CA LYS A 493 15.73 -14.05 6.19
C LYS A 493 14.97 -15.37 6.08
N ASP A 494 15.65 -16.49 6.28
CA ASP A 494 15.04 -17.82 6.23
C ASP A 494 13.95 -17.98 7.30
N ASN A 495 14.18 -17.51 8.52
CA ASN A 495 13.19 -17.50 9.60
C ASN A 495 11.95 -16.65 9.25
N ILE A 496 12.16 -15.49 8.63
CA ILE A 496 11.06 -14.63 8.16
C ILE A 496 10.27 -15.31 7.03
N ASP A 497 10.95 -15.94 6.09
CA ASP A 497 10.31 -16.65 4.99
C ASP A 497 9.57 -17.90 5.50
N ALA A 498 10.13 -18.61 6.46
CA ALA A 498 9.48 -19.73 7.16
C ALA A 498 8.21 -19.28 7.91
N PHE A 499 8.26 -18.12 8.58
CA PHE A 499 7.05 -17.52 9.17
C PHE A 499 6.00 -17.21 8.09
N LYS A 500 6.36 -16.59 6.99
CA LYS A 500 5.44 -16.27 5.89
C LYS A 500 4.79 -17.51 5.29
N LYS A 501 5.54 -18.63 5.21
CA LYS A 501 5.07 -19.94 4.72
C LYS A 501 4.21 -20.72 5.73
N GLY A 502 4.21 -20.33 7.00
CA GLY A 502 3.41 -20.97 8.04
C GLY A 502 4.11 -22.06 8.85
N THR A 503 5.41 -22.27 8.65
CA THR A 503 6.20 -23.25 9.42
C THR A 503 6.66 -22.70 10.79
N ILE A 504 6.59 -21.40 10.98
CA ILE A 504 6.84 -20.72 12.25
C ILE A 504 5.57 -19.99 12.69
N ASP A 505 5.13 -20.19 13.93
CA ASP A 505 3.93 -19.58 14.50
C ASP A 505 4.16 -18.19 15.06
N PHE A 506 5.31 -17.97 15.74
CA PHE A 506 5.64 -16.71 16.38
C PHE A 506 6.96 -16.12 15.89
N LEU A 507 6.95 -14.80 15.67
CA LEU A 507 8.17 -14.00 15.59
C LEU A 507 8.35 -13.24 16.92
N VAL A 508 9.48 -13.44 17.60
CA VAL A 508 9.83 -12.71 18.79
C VAL A 508 10.84 -11.62 18.42
N VAL A 509 10.45 -10.35 18.59
CA VAL A 509 11.22 -9.20 18.09
C VAL A 509 11.40 -8.14 19.17
N TYR A 510 12.43 -7.29 19.00
CA TYR A 510 12.61 -6.09 19.83
C TYR A 510 12.49 -4.81 18.99
N ASN A 511 13.48 -4.48 18.18
CA ASN A 511 13.51 -3.27 17.33
C ASN A 511 13.47 -3.58 15.82
N MET A 512 13.33 -4.85 15.47
CA MET A 512 13.27 -5.30 14.07
C MET A 512 11.83 -5.59 13.64
N LEU A 513 11.57 -5.55 12.35
CA LEU A 513 10.27 -5.85 11.71
C LEU A 513 9.10 -4.94 12.15
N LEU A 514 9.38 -3.87 12.89
CA LEU A 514 8.34 -2.93 13.34
C LEU A 514 7.79 -2.07 12.19
N THR A 515 8.47 -2.08 11.05
CA THR A 515 8.11 -1.28 9.87
C THR A 515 8.51 -1.99 8.60
N GLY A 516 7.67 -1.89 7.57
CA GLY A 516 7.93 -2.50 6.27
C GLY A 516 7.83 -4.03 6.25
N PHE A 517 7.38 -4.66 7.35
CA PHE A 517 7.13 -6.09 7.38
C PHE A 517 5.71 -6.39 6.89
N ASP A 518 5.60 -7.26 5.90
CA ASP A 518 4.34 -7.70 5.33
C ASP A 518 4.26 -9.23 5.35
N ALA A 519 3.22 -9.72 6.03
CA ALA A 519 2.91 -11.14 6.10
C ALA A 519 1.39 -11.32 6.30
N PRO A 520 0.65 -11.83 5.30
CA PRO A 520 -0.81 -11.96 5.35
C PRO A 520 -1.34 -12.77 6.54
N ARG A 521 -0.54 -13.73 7.03
CA ARG A 521 -0.89 -14.55 8.18
C ARG A 521 -0.66 -13.89 9.54
N LEU A 522 0.04 -12.76 9.62
CA LEU A 522 0.24 -12.02 10.87
C LEU A 522 -1.06 -11.33 11.25
N LYS A 523 -1.84 -11.96 12.12
CA LYS A 523 -3.13 -11.44 12.61
C LYS A 523 -3.14 -11.15 14.11
N LYS A 524 -2.11 -11.56 14.85
CA LYS A 524 -1.96 -11.27 16.28
C LYS A 524 -0.64 -10.55 16.56
N LEU A 525 -0.75 -9.41 17.24
CA LEU A 525 0.39 -8.62 17.66
C LEU A 525 0.34 -8.41 19.16
N TYR A 526 1.34 -8.93 19.86
CA TYR A 526 1.49 -8.80 21.32
C TYR A 526 2.51 -7.73 21.65
N LEU A 527 2.07 -6.65 22.28
CA LEU A 527 2.91 -5.49 22.59
C LEU A 527 3.40 -5.56 24.02
N GLY A 528 4.63 -5.99 24.23
CA GLY A 528 5.30 -6.03 25.52
C GLY A 528 5.81 -4.69 26.02
N ARG A 529 5.70 -3.63 25.21
CA ARG A 529 6.09 -2.26 25.54
C ARG A 529 5.07 -1.25 25.05
N VAL A 530 5.12 -0.05 25.61
CA VAL A 530 4.32 1.08 25.12
C VAL A 530 4.91 1.56 23.80
N ILE A 531 4.14 1.41 22.74
CA ILE A 531 4.49 1.94 21.42
C ILE A 531 3.75 3.27 21.25
N LYS A 532 4.49 4.35 20.96
CA LYS A 532 3.96 5.71 20.81
C LYS A 532 4.27 6.27 19.44
N ASP A 533 3.52 7.30 19.07
CA ASP A 533 3.73 8.15 17.90
C ASP A 533 3.87 7.38 16.57
N HIS A 534 4.92 7.64 15.81
CA HIS A 534 5.16 7.04 14.50
C HIS A 534 5.24 5.52 14.53
N ASN A 535 5.82 4.95 15.57
CA ASN A 535 5.96 3.50 15.69
C ASN A 535 4.61 2.77 15.86
N LEU A 536 3.58 3.48 16.34
CA LEU A 536 2.23 2.92 16.46
C LEU A 536 1.48 2.93 15.12
N LEU A 537 1.78 3.89 14.25
CA LEU A 537 1.12 4.07 12.96
C LEU A 537 1.79 3.30 11.82
N GLN A 538 2.94 2.73 12.07
CA GLN A 538 3.73 1.91 11.15
C GLN A 538 3.43 0.43 11.31
#